data_6140d3b1cc3a744a194bacd8a87bf554
#
_entry.id   6140d3b1cc3a744a194bacd8a87bf554
#
_cell.length_a   1.000
_cell.length_b   1.000
_cell.length_c   1.000
_cell.angle_alpha   90.00
_cell.angle_beta   90.00
_cell.angle_gamma   90.00
#
_symmetry.space_group_name_H-M   'P 1'
#
loop_
_entity.id
_entity.type
_entity.pdbx_description
1 polymer ?
#
loop_
_entity_poly.entity_id
_entity_poly.type
_entity_poly.pdbx_seq_one_letter_code
_entity_poly.pdbx_strand_id
1 'polypeptide(L)'
;MRGTGLTADLERDAHGDFGETPRNDIVLSLDGISVRFGGIAALSGVSLDARAGEVLGIIGPNGAGKTTLFDVISGVREPNEGRVVLAGSDVTSKSAVQRSRRGLRRTFQRVQTFGWLSVEDNVLAALEWHGGGGGFLADLVAFPTRRFRERDRRGRVNEVIDRCGLTAVRSELAGSLPIGIARMVEFARAIVDEPRLLLLDEPASGLDETEAERLGALIDDVRDETGCAVLLVEHNAGFVMQHSNRVVVLDLGTVLAEGLPDEIQRNQAVRDAYLGETS
;
A
#
# COMPACT_ATOMS: atom_id res chain seq x y z
N MET A 1 32.46 -42.96 42.63
CA MET A 1 32.15 -41.76 43.39
C MET A 1 32.22 -40.61 42.38
N ARG A 2 31.06 -40.17 41.92
CA ARG A 2 30.47 -38.83 42.21
C ARG A 2 31.43 -37.71 41.81
N GLY A 3 31.10 -36.89 40.90
CA GLY A 3 30.12 -35.88 40.68
C GLY A 3 30.46 -35.07 39.45
N THR A 4 29.47 -34.82 38.88
CA THR A 4 28.67 -33.62 38.73
C THR A 4 29.11 -32.74 37.59
N GLY A 5 28.37 -32.90 36.52
CA GLY A 5 27.99 -31.97 35.55
C GLY A 5 27.32 -30.73 36.15
N LEU A 6 27.66 -29.56 35.65
CA LEU A 6 26.89 -28.32 35.69
C LEU A 6 27.64 -27.26 34.87
N THR A 7 27.53 -27.26 33.57
CA THR A 7 27.79 -26.06 32.73
C THR A 7 27.32 -26.33 31.29
N ALA A 8 26.02 -26.49 31.09
CA ALA A 8 25.44 -26.61 29.74
C ALA A 8 23.97 -26.10 29.67
N ASP A 9 23.63 -25.08 30.45
CA ASP A 9 22.26 -24.54 30.48
C ASP A 9 22.22 -23.01 30.62
N LEU A 10 23.00 -22.29 29.83
CA LEU A 10 22.89 -20.80 29.79
C LEU A 10 23.05 -20.17 28.40
N GLU A 11 22.78 -20.92 27.31
CA GLU A 11 22.74 -20.33 25.93
C GLU A 11 21.47 -20.70 25.15
N ARG A 12 20.33 -20.67 25.80
CA ARG A 12 19.03 -20.84 25.11
C ARG A 12 18.03 -19.92 25.76
N ASP A 13 18.09 -18.62 25.47
CA ASP A 13 16.97 -17.71 25.69
C ASP A 13 17.29 -16.34 25.08
N ALA A 14 17.42 -16.26 23.74
CA ALA A 14 17.46 -14.99 23.04
C ALA A 14 17.00 -15.10 21.56
N HIS A 15 16.07 -16.02 21.28
CA HIS A 15 15.29 -15.93 20.05
C HIS A 15 13.84 -15.92 20.49
N GLY A 16 13.24 -14.74 20.52
CA GLY A 16 11.79 -14.60 20.65
C GLY A 16 11.14 -15.42 19.54
N ASP A 17 10.39 -16.41 19.95
CA ASP A 17 9.52 -17.22 19.10
C ASP A 17 8.39 -16.29 18.55
N PHE A 18 8.69 -15.58 17.46
CA PHE A 18 7.65 -14.99 16.63
C PHE A 18 6.99 -16.17 15.92
N GLY A 19 5.88 -16.65 16.49
CA GLY A 19 5.11 -17.76 15.95
C GLY A 19 5.01 -17.65 14.44
N GLU A 20 5.44 -18.70 13.73
CA GLU A 20 5.30 -18.81 12.28
C GLU A 20 3.83 -18.67 11.92
N THR A 21 3.41 -17.47 11.57
CA THR A 21 2.08 -17.20 10.97
C THR A 21 2.02 -18.00 9.66
N PRO A 22 0.94 -18.74 9.41
CA PRO A 22 0.85 -19.56 8.21
C PRO A 22 1.17 -18.73 6.97
N ARG A 23 2.02 -19.26 6.08
CA ARG A 23 2.41 -18.60 4.81
C ARG A 23 1.23 -18.21 3.90
N ASN A 24 0.02 -18.53 4.29
CA ASN A 24 -1.21 -18.25 3.55
C ASN A 24 -1.68 -16.79 3.64
N ASP A 25 -1.14 -16.00 4.57
CA ASP A 25 -1.58 -14.63 4.80
C ASP A 25 -0.71 -13.56 4.11
N ILE A 26 0.42 -13.97 3.49
CA ILE A 26 1.30 -13.04 2.77
C ILE A 26 0.68 -12.65 1.44
N VAL A 27 0.33 -11.37 1.32
CA VAL A 27 -0.21 -10.77 0.09
C VAL A 27 0.90 -10.31 -0.84
N LEU A 28 1.96 -9.70 -0.28
CA LEU A 28 3.13 -9.25 -1.02
C LEU A 28 4.39 -9.84 -0.39
N SER A 29 5.31 -10.35 -1.22
CA SER A 29 6.66 -10.70 -0.80
C SER A 29 7.68 -10.13 -1.78
N LEU A 30 8.67 -9.45 -1.26
CA LEU A 30 9.85 -8.99 -1.97
C LEU A 30 11.06 -9.76 -1.49
N ASP A 31 11.85 -10.28 -2.42
CA ASP A 31 13.06 -11.03 -2.12
C ASP A 31 14.24 -10.46 -2.90
N GLY A 32 15.19 -9.86 -2.19
CA GLY A 32 16.45 -9.35 -2.70
C GLY A 32 16.33 -8.26 -3.78
N ILE A 33 15.33 -7.40 -3.70
CA ILE A 33 15.08 -6.36 -4.72
C ILE A 33 16.23 -5.37 -4.80
N SER A 34 16.85 -5.30 -5.98
CA SER A 34 17.88 -4.32 -6.28
C SER A 34 17.50 -3.51 -7.54
N VAL A 35 17.73 -2.19 -7.47
CA VAL A 35 17.48 -1.26 -8.58
C VAL A 35 18.64 -0.29 -8.71
N ARG A 36 19.13 -0.12 -9.95
CA ARG A 36 20.22 0.81 -10.28
C ARG A 36 19.77 1.79 -11.35
N PHE A 37 20.20 3.04 -11.18
CA PHE A 37 20.08 4.11 -12.18
C PHE A 37 21.48 4.52 -12.61
N GLY A 38 21.92 4.05 -13.77
CA GLY A 38 23.32 4.24 -14.18
C GLY A 38 24.27 3.62 -13.14
N GLY A 39 25.11 4.45 -12.49
CA GLY A 39 26.06 4.01 -11.47
C GLY A 39 25.52 4.04 -10.02
N ILE A 40 24.29 4.54 -9.80
CA ILE A 40 23.73 4.73 -8.46
C ILE A 40 22.76 3.59 -8.13
N ALA A 41 22.98 2.91 -7.00
CA ALA A 41 22.04 1.93 -6.45
C ALA A 41 20.93 2.66 -5.69
N ALA A 42 19.70 2.60 -6.19
CA ALA A 42 18.54 3.17 -5.52
C ALA A 42 17.89 2.18 -4.53
N LEU A 43 18.01 0.88 -4.80
CA LEU A 43 17.68 -0.21 -3.89
C LEU A 43 18.77 -1.27 -3.97
N SER A 44 19.09 -1.90 -2.85
CA SER A 44 20.14 -2.92 -2.75
C SER A 44 19.71 -4.05 -1.82
N GLY A 45 19.24 -5.17 -2.41
CA GLY A 45 18.88 -6.38 -1.69
C GLY A 45 17.68 -6.24 -0.75
N VAL A 46 16.72 -5.34 -1.04
CA VAL A 46 15.56 -5.11 -0.18
C VAL A 46 14.64 -6.34 -0.18
N SER A 47 14.38 -6.87 1.00
CA SER A 47 13.43 -7.95 1.23
C SER A 47 12.44 -7.53 2.30
N LEU A 48 11.15 -7.71 2.05
CA LEU A 48 10.05 -7.48 3.01
C LEU A 48 8.82 -8.26 2.58
N ASP A 49 7.88 -8.43 3.50
CA ASP A 49 6.55 -8.98 3.23
C ASP A 49 5.45 -8.06 3.76
N ALA A 50 4.26 -8.16 3.18
CA ALA A 50 3.04 -7.54 3.71
C ALA A 50 1.92 -8.59 3.77
N ARG A 51 1.16 -8.56 4.85
CA ARG A 51 0.14 -9.56 5.17
C ARG A 51 -1.27 -9.03 4.96
N ALA A 52 -2.20 -9.93 4.74
CA ALA A 52 -3.62 -9.58 4.72
C ALA A 52 -4.03 -8.95 6.05
N GLY A 53 -4.81 -7.86 6.00
CA GLY A 53 -5.24 -7.14 7.19
C GLY A 53 -4.11 -6.41 7.94
N GLU A 54 -3.00 -6.09 7.26
CA GLU A 54 -1.87 -5.36 7.81
C GLU A 54 -1.71 -4.00 7.13
N VAL A 55 -1.42 -2.95 7.90
CA VAL A 55 -0.83 -1.72 7.41
C VAL A 55 0.67 -1.78 7.69
N LEU A 56 1.48 -1.89 6.63
CA LEU A 56 2.93 -1.82 6.68
C LEU A 56 3.38 -0.40 6.35
N GLY A 57 3.87 0.32 7.37
CA GLY A 57 4.47 1.63 7.21
C GLY A 57 5.86 1.54 6.60
N ILE A 58 6.19 2.40 5.65
CA ILE A 58 7.53 2.51 5.07
C ILE A 58 8.00 3.94 5.25
N ILE A 59 8.99 4.12 6.10
CA ILE A 59 9.60 5.41 6.40
C ILE A 59 11.07 5.43 6.00
N GLY A 60 11.66 6.60 5.97
CA GLY A 60 13.09 6.80 5.66
C GLY A 60 13.33 8.20 5.12
N PRO A 61 14.58 8.67 5.13
CA PRO A 61 14.96 9.98 4.62
C PRO A 61 14.64 10.15 3.12
N ASN A 62 14.79 11.39 2.63
CA ASN A 62 14.68 11.67 1.20
C ASN A 62 15.80 10.95 0.44
N GLY A 63 15.43 10.29 -0.65
CA GLY A 63 16.39 9.48 -1.40
C GLY A 63 16.64 8.07 -0.84
N ALA A 64 15.98 7.66 0.25
CA ALA A 64 16.11 6.30 0.82
C ALA A 64 15.61 5.18 -0.10
N GLY A 65 14.89 5.50 -1.21
CA GLY A 65 14.42 4.50 -2.17
C GLY A 65 12.93 4.18 -2.08
N LYS A 66 12.15 4.84 -1.22
CA LYS A 66 10.71 4.58 -1.00
C LYS A 66 9.89 4.59 -2.30
N THR A 67 9.99 5.65 -3.09
CA THR A 67 9.28 5.77 -4.38
C THR A 67 9.75 4.71 -5.38
N THR A 68 11.04 4.41 -5.43
CA THR A 68 11.59 3.34 -6.28
C THR A 68 11.03 1.98 -5.87
N LEU A 69 10.89 1.72 -4.57
CA LEU A 69 10.28 0.50 -4.06
C LEU A 69 8.82 0.38 -4.50
N PHE A 70 8.03 1.45 -4.37
CA PHE A 70 6.64 1.48 -4.85
C PHE A 70 6.53 1.30 -6.37
N ASP A 71 7.46 1.86 -7.14
CA ASP A 71 7.52 1.66 -8.59
C ASP A 71 7.80 0.20 -8.96
N VAL A 72 8.67 -0.47 -8.20
CA VAL A 72 8.94 -1.90 -8.37
C VAL A 72 7.71 -2.73 -8.00
N ILE A 73 7.08 -2.48 -6.86
CA ILE A 73 5.89 -3.22 -6.40
C ILE A 73 4.72 -3.04 -7.38
N SER A 74 4.50 -1.82 -7.87
CA SER A 74 3.40 -1.53 -8.79
C SER A 74 3.65 -1.98 -10.24
N GLY A 75 4.89 -2.39 -10.59
CA GLY A 75 5.24 -2.82 -11.95
C GLY A 75 5.43 -1.66 -12.94
N VAL A 76 5.61 -0.45 -12.43
CA VAL A 76 6.07 0.72 -13.21
C VAL A 76 7.55 0.55 -13.57
N ARG A 77 8.30 -0.12 -12.69
CA ARG A 77 9.72 -0.44 -12.89
C ARG A 77 9.98 -1.92 -12.65
N GLU A 78 10.78 -2.51 -13.54
CA GLU A 78 11.33 -3.84 -13.33
C GLU A 78 12.62 -3.74 -12.50
N PRO A 79 12.81 -4.58 -11.45
CA PRO A 79 14.05 -4.60 -10.68
C PRO A 79 15.19 -5.18 -11.51
N ASN A 80 16.43 -4.80 -11.19
CA ASN A 80 17.61 -5.39 -11.79
C ASN A 80 17.88 -6.81 -11.26
N GLU A 81 17.56 -7.02 -9.97
CA GLU A 81 17.72 -8.29 -9.28
C GLU A 81 16.57 -8.46 -8.28
N GLY A 82 16.31 -9.71 -7.91
CA GLY A 82 15.29 -10.07 -6.93
C GLY A 82 13.95 -10.45 -7.53
N ARG A 83 12.98 -10.70 -6.66
CA ARG A 83 11.67 -11.23 -7.03
C ARG A 83 10.53 -10.50 -6.33
N VAL A 84 9.43 -10.28 -7.04
CA VAL A 84 8.17 -9.74 -6.52
C VAL A 84 7.10 -10.80 -6.64
N VAL A 85 6.52 -11.21 -5.51
CA VAL A 85 5.39 -12.17 -5.46
C VAL A 85 4.17 -11.44 -4.92
N LEU A 86 3.06 -11.51 -5.66
CA LEU A 86 1.77 -10.91 -5.29
C LEU A 86 0.71 -12.02 -5.23
N ALA A 87 0.08 -12.18 -4.07
CA ALA A 87 -0.94 -13.21 -3.82
C ALA A 87 -0.47 -14.61 -4.31
N GLY A 88 0.74 -15.01 -3.94
CA GLY A 88 1.35 -16.29 -4.29
C GLY A 88 1.84 -16.43 -5.73
N SER A 89 1.69 -15.41 -6.57
CA SER A 89 2.11 -15.41 -7.97
C SER A 89 3.34 -14.54 -8.20
N ASP A 90 4.36 -15.04 -8.89
CA ASP A 90 5.49 -14.23 -9.35
C ASP A 90 5.00 -13.20 -10.37
N VAL A 91 5.22 -11.94 -10.04
CA VAL A 91 4.83 -10.79 -10.88
C VAL A 91 6.03 -9.92 -11.27
N THR A 92 7.25 -10.40 -11.06
CA THR A 92 8.50 -9.63 -11.26
C THR A 92 8.53 -8.95 -12.63
N SER A 93 8.27 -9.68 -13.69
CA SER A 93 8.24 -9.16 -15.08
C SER A 93 6.84 -8.73 -15.56
N LYS A 94 5.85 -8.66 -14.67
CA LYS A 94 4.48 -8.27 -15.05
C LYS A 94 4.32 -6.76 -15.00
N SER A 95 3.67 -6.21 -16.03
CA SER A 95 3.36 -4.78 -16.12
C SER A 95 2.39 -4.33 -15.02
N ALA A 96 2.34 -3.02 -14.75
CA ALA A 96 1.40 -2.41 -13.79
C ALA A 96 -0.06 -2.82 -14.07
N VAL A 97 -0.45 -2.87 -15.34
CA VAL A 97 -1.79 -3.33 -15.77
C VAL A 97 -2.06 -4.77 -15.33
N GLN A 98 -1.08 -5.66 -15.50
CA GLN A 98 -1.24 -7.07 -15.11
C GLN A 98 -1.28 -7.26 -13.59
N ARG A 99 -0.56 -6.42 -12.83
CA ARG A 99 -0.61 -6.43 -11.36
C ARG A 99 -1.90 -5.81 -10.84
N SER A 100 -2.39 -4.73 -11.46
CA SER A 100 -3.69 -4.15 -11.14
C SER A 100 -4.83 -5.16 -11.29
N ARG A 101 -4.82 -6.00 -12.35
CA ARG A 101 -5.78 -7.10 -12.54
C ARG A 101 -5.72 -8.19 -11.46
N ARG A 102 -4.67 -8.22 -10.64
CA ARG A 102 -4.51 -9.12 -9.50
C ARG A 102 -4.89 -8.48 -8.17
N GLY A 103 -5.51 -7.30 -8.22
CA GLY A 103 -6.00 -6.60 -7.03
C GLY A 103 -4.97 -5.67 -6.39
N LEU A 104 -3.93 -5.22 -7.12
CA LEU A 104 -3.07 -4.15 -6.65
C LEU A 104 -3.65 -2.79 -7.05
N ARG A 105 -3.74 -1.85 -6.11
CA ARG A 105 -4.06 -0.45 -6.37
C ARG A 105 -2.99 0.45 -5.78
N ARG A 106 -2.77 1.61 -6.43
CA ARG A 106 -1.80 2.61 -5.98
C ARG A 106 -2.40 4.00 -6.11
N THR A 107 -2.27 4.81 -5.06
CA THR A 107 -2.39 6.26 -5.15
C THR A 107 -1.03 6.87 -5.51
N PHE A 108 -1.03 8.12 -5.94
CA PHE A 108 0.21 8.81 -6.31
C PHE A 108 0.38 10.05 -5.45
N GLN A 109 1.62 10.48 -5.25
CA GLN A 109 1.97 11.68 -4.51
C GLN A 109 1.21 12.93 -5.02
N ARG A 110 1.05 13.05 -6.34
CA ARG A 110 0.18 14.08 -6.95
C ARG A 110 -1.19 13.50 -7.20
N VAL A 111 -2.22 14.21 -6.75
CA VAL A 111 -3.61 13.83 -7.00
C VAL A 111 -3.87 13.63 -8.50
N GLN A 112 -4.33 12.44 -8.86
CA GLN A 112 -4.61 12.05 -10.24
C GLN A 112 -6.10 11.71 -10.41
N THR A 113 -6.96 12.73 -10.34
CA THR A 113 -8.37 12.60 -10.68
C THR A 113 -8.61 13.00 -12.15
N PHE A 114 -9.67 12.45 -12.74
CA PHE A 114 -10.18 12.93 -14.03
C PHE A 114 -10.94 14.23 -13.78
N GLY A 115 -10.27 15.38 -13.90
CA GLY A 115 -10.80 16.69 -13.50
C GLY A 115 -12.10 17.10 -14.19
N TRP A 116 -12.36 16.57 -15.38
CA TRP A 116 -13.58 16.82 -16.18
C TRP A 116 -14.75 15.87 -15.87
N LEU A 117 -14.53 14.85 -15.06
CA LEU A 117 -15.56 13.94 -14.58
C LEU A 117 -16.07 14.39 -13.22
N SER A 118 -17.32 14.04 -12.90
CA SER A 118 -17.87 14.18 -11.56
C SER A 118 -17.13 13.26 -10.56
N VAL A 119 -17.31 13.50 -9.27
CA VAL A 119 -16.81 12.59 -8.22
C VAL A 119 -17.35 11.18 -8.44
N GLU A 120 -18.66 11.04 -8.68
CA GLU A 120 -19.29 9.74 -8.95
C GLU A 120 -18.67 9.04 -10.17
N ASP A 121 -18.51 9.76 -11.28
CA ASP A 121 -17.93 9.18 -12.50
C ASP A 121 -16.46 8.84 -12.34
N ASN A 122 -15.71 9.58 -11.52
CA ASN A 122 -14.33 9.24 -11.16
C ASN A 122 -14.25 7.88 -10.45
N VAL A 123 -15.12 7.65 -9.46
CA VAL A 123 -15.16 6.38 -8.72
C VAL A 123 -15.69 5.26 -9.60
N LEU A 124 -16.73 5.51 -10.41
CA LEU A 124 -17.29 4.53 -11.33
C LEU A 124 -16.26 4.08 -12.38
N ALA A 125 -15.46 5.00 -12.92
CA ALA A 125 -14.42 4.70 -13.91
C ALA A 125 -13.38 3.68 -13.39
N ALA A 126 -13.13 3.65 -12.08
CA ALA A 126 -12.23 2.67 -11.49
C ALA A 126 -12.76 1.21 -11.55
N LEU A 127 -14.09 1.03 -11.60
CA LEU A 127 -14.73 -0.27 -11.75
C LEU A 127 -14.84 -0.74 -13.21
N GLU A 128 -14.79 0.15 -14.19
CA GLU A 128 -14.93 -0.20 -15.61
C GLU A 128 -13.74 -1.02 -16.13
N TRP A 129 -12.59 -0.91 -15.50
CA TRP A 129 -11.39 -1.65 -15.86
C TRP A 129 -11.53 -3.18 -15.79
N HIS A 130 -12.52 -3.70 -15.05
CA HIS A 130 -12.83 -5.13 -14.98
C HIS A 130 -13.77 -5.62 -16.09
N GLY A 131 -14.30 -4.72 -16.92
CA GLY A 131 -15.16 -5.01 -18.06
C GLY A 131 -14.36 -5.48 -19.27
N GLY A 132 -14.00 -6.78 -19.29
CA GLY A 132 -13.21 -7.40 -20.33
C GLY A 132 -13.73 -7.19 -21.75
N GLY A 133 -12.81 -7.16 -22.70
CA GLY A 133 -13.02 -7.10 -24.13
C GLY A 133 -13.87 -8.24 -24.73
N GLY A 134 -15.17 -8.17 -24.50
CA GLY A 134 -16.15 -8.87 -25.29
C GLY A 134 -16.44 -8.02 -26.52
N GLY A 135 -16.14 -8.53 -27.72
CA GLY A 135 -16.49 -7.85 -28.97
C GLY A 135 -18.01 -7.60 -29.09
N PHE A 136 -18.39 -6.70 -29.97
CA PHE A 136 -19.78 -6.24 -30.24
C PHE A 136 -20.88 -7.34 -30.19
N LEU A 137 -20.58 -8.58 -30.57
CA LEU A 137 -21.49 -9.73 -30.50
C LEU A 137 -21.69 -10.28 -29.07
N ALA A 138 -20.66 -10.22 -28.20
CA ALA A 138 -20.79 -10.62 -26.81
C ALA A 138 -21.63 -9.59 -26.02
N ASP A 139 -21.58 -8.34 -26.42
CA ASP A 139 -22.37 -7.25 -25.86
C ASP A 139 -23.87 -7.38 -26.12
N LEU A 140 -24.25 -7.95 -27.27
CA LEU A 140 -25.66 -8.13 -27.65
C LEU A 140 -26.34 -9.25 -26.86
N VAL A 141 -25.61 -10.32 -26.53
CA VAL A 141 -26.13 -11.48 -25.78
C VAL A 141 -26.17 -11.24 -24.27
N ALA A 142 -25.36 -10.31 -23.75
CA ALA A 142 -25.21 -10.04 -22.33
C ALA A 142 -26.21 -8.99 -21.76
N PHE A 143 -27.22 -8.58 -22.50
CA PHE A 143 -28.13 -7.48 -22.14
C PHE A 143 -28.80 -7.59 -20.75
N PRO A 144 -29.32 -8.76 -20.31
CA PRO A 144 -29.90 -8.87 -18.96
C PRO A 144 -28.85 -8.86 -17.84
N THR A 145 -27.68 -9.47 -18.06
CA THR A 145 -26.60 -9.54 -17.06
C THR A 145 -25.88 -8.20 -16.87
N ARG A 146 -25.88 -7.33 -17.88
CA ARG A 146 -25.34 -5.97 -17.80
C ARG A 146 -26.11 -5.08 -16.83
N ARG A 147 -27.45 -5.14 -16.81
CA ARG A 147 -28.27 -4.35 -15.87
C ARG A 147 -28.02 -4.73 -14.39
N PHE A 148 -27.83 -6.01 -14.11
CA PHE A 148 -27.49 -6.47 -12.77
C PHE A 148 -26.09 -6.01 -12.38
N ARG A 149 -25.10 -6.13 -13.24
CA ARG A 149 -23.74 -5.66 -13.00
C ARG A 149 -23.66 -4.14 -12.84
N GLU A 150 -24.41 -3.40 -13.62
CA GLU A 150 -24.48 -1.94 -13.54
C GLU A 150 -25.11 -1.48 -12.22
N ARG A 151 -26.16 -2.15 -11.75
CA ARG A 151 -26.80 -1.86 -10.47
C ARG A 151 -25.87 -2.17 -9.29
N ASP A 152 -25.17 -3.28 -9.35
CA ASP A 152 -24.18 -3.67 -8.34
C ASP A 152 -23.01 -2.67 -8.29
N ARG A 153 -22.46 -2.29 -9.45
CA ARG A 153 -21.42 -1.25 -9.54
C ARG A 153 -21.85 0.07 -8.92
N ARG A 154 -23.04 0.55 -9.25
CA ARG A 154 -23.59 1.79 -8.67
C ARG A 154 -23.84 1.66 -7.17
N GLY A 155 -24.22 0.48 -6.69
CA GLY A 155 -24.32 0.20 -5.26
C GLY A 155 -22.99 0.40 -4.54
N ARG A 156 -21.92 -0.21 -5.05
CA ARG A 156 -20.55 -0.05 -4.51
C ARG A 156 -20.04 1.38 -4.58
N VAL A 157 -20.29 2.07 -5.70
CA VAL A 157 -19.91 3.50 -5.85
C VAL A 157 -20.60 4.34 -4.79
N ASN A 158 -21.91 4.12 -4.55
CA ASN A 158 -22.65 4.86 -3.53
C ASN A 158 -22.07 4.62 -2.13
N GLU A 159 -21.84 3.37 -1.77
CA GLU A 159 -21.26 2.98 -0.49
C GLU A 159 -19.90 3.64 -0.25
N VAL A 160 -19.00 3.59 -1.23
CA VAL A 160 -17.67 4.18 -1.12
C VAL A 160 -17.74 5.71 -1.06
N ILE A 161 -18.61 6.36 -1.83
CA ILE A 161 -18.83 7.80 -1.79
C ILE A 161 -19.31 8.23 -0.40
N ASP A 162 -20.29 7.52 0.16
CA ASP A 162 -20.84 7.81 1.49
C ASP A 162 -19.76 7.58 2.58
N ARG A 163 -19.03 6.49 2.49
CA ARG A 163 -17.94 6.13 3.41
C ARG A 163 -16.81 7.17 3.40
N CYS A 164 -16.38 7.62 2.22
CA CYS A 164 -15.38 8.67 2.08
C CYS A 164 -15.93 10.08 2.37
N GLY A 165 -17.24 10.23 2.68
CA GLY A 165 -17.90 11.49 2.96
C GLY A 165 -17.96 12.45 1.78
N LEU A 166 -18.06 11.90 0.59
CA LEU A 166 -18.10 12.64 -0.68
C LEU A 166 -19.52 12.92 -1.18
N THR A 167 -20.55 12.52 -0.42
CA THR A 167 -21.96 12.62 -0.81
C THR A 167 -22.37 14.04 -1.21
N ALA A 168 -21.92 15.06 -0.45
CA ALA A 168 -22.26 16.47 -0.71
C ALA A 168 -21.69 17.00 -2.03
N VAL A 169 -20.57 16.45 -2.50
CA VAL A 169 -19.85 16.89 -3.71
C VAL A 169 -19.95 15.88 -4.85
N ARG A 170 -20.81 14.88 -4.73
CA ARG A 170 -20.95 13.74 -5.62
C ARG A 170 -21.03 14.10 -7.09
N SER A 171 -21.79 15.16 -7.43
CA SER A 171 -22.02 15.62 -8.80
C SER A 171 -21.05 16.73 -9.23
N GLU A 172 -20.16 17.18 -8.36
CA GLU A 172 -19.18 18.21 -8.69
C GLU A 172 -18.04 17.65 -9.54
N LEU A 173 -17.46 18.52 -10.38
CA LEU A 173 -16.30 18.15 -11.19
C LEU A 173 -15.07 18.02 -10.28
N ALA A 174 -14.35 16.90 -10.39
CA ALA A 174 -13.20 16.63 -9.54
C ALA A 174 -12.08 17.68 -9.65
N GLY A 175 -11.97 18.32 -10.80
CA GLY A 175 -10.97 19.39 -11.02
C GLY A 175 -11.28 20.73 -10.32
N SER A 176 -12.47 20.91 -9.77
CA SER A 176 -12.85 22.11 -9.01
C SER A 176 -12.75 21.93 -7.50
N LEU A 177 -12.43 20.72 -7.03
CA LEU A 177 -12.44 20.40 -5.61
C LEU A 177 -11.18 20.89 -4.89
N PRO A 178 -11.29 21.30 -3.61
CA PRO A 178 -10.16 21.48 -2.74
C PRO A 178 -9.29 20.23 -2.67
N ILE A 179 -7.99 20.38 -2.38
CA ILE A 179 -7.02 19.30 -2.42
C ILE A 179 -7.39 18.12 -1.48
N GLY A 180 -7.87 18.41 -0.28
CA GLY A 180 -8.30 17.39 0.67
C GLY A 180 -9.44 16.53 0.13
N ILE A 181 -10.45 17.15 -0.46
CA ILE A 181 -11.58 16.41 -1.06
C ILE A 181 -11.12 15.64 -2.30
N ALA A 182 -10.25 16.20 -3.14
CA ALA A 182 -9.71 15.52 -4.31
C ALA A 182 -8.86 14.28 -3.91
N ARG A 183 -8.16 14.32 -2.78
CA ARG A 183 -7.47 13.18 -2.17
C ARG A 183 -8.44 12.08 -1.75
N MET A 184 -9.57 12.47 -1.12
CA MET A 184 -10.61 11.49 -0.77
C MET A 184 -11.24 10.84 -2.01
N VAL A 185 -11.38 11.58 -3.12
CA VAL A 185 -11.82 11.00 -4.41
C VAL A 185 -10.79 10.00 -4.95
N GLU A 186 -9.49 10.31 -4.87
CA GLU A 186 -8.43 9.38 -5.27
C GLU A 186 -8.42 8.12 -4.41
N PHE A 187 -8.57 8.27 -3.08
CA PHE A 187 -8.68 7.15 -2.16
C PHE A 187 -9.93 6.30 -2.47
N ALA A 188 -11.10 6.91 -2.66
CA ALA A 188 -12.34 6.23 -3.03
C ALA A 188 -12.18 5.41 -4.33
N ARG A 189 -11.49 5.94 -5.33
CA ARG A 189 -11.16 5.24 -6.58
C ARG A 189 -10.25 4.02 -6.35
N ALA A 190 -9.36 4.10 -5.38
CA ALA A 190 -8.42 3.03 -5.09
C ALA A 190 -9.08 1.86 -4.33
N ILE A 191 -10.15 2.12 -3.54
CA ILE A 191 -10.78 1.10 -2.71
C ILE A 191 -12.06 0.50 -3.28
N VAL A 192 -12.70 1.14 -4.28
CA VAL A 192 -14.06 0.77 -4.77
C VAL A 192 -14.16 -0.65 -5.32
N ASP A 193 -13.06 -1.25 -5.74
CA ASP A 193 -13.01 -2.62 -6.25
C ASP A 193 -12.37 -3.62 -5.25
N GLU A 194 -12.30 -3.25 -3.96
CA GLU A 194 -11.82 -4.10 -2.88
C GLU A 194 -10.43 -4.71 -3.18
N PRO A 195 -9.38 -3.88 -3.22
CA PRO A 195 -8.04 -4.35 -3.57
C PRO A 195 -7.51 -5.36 -2.53
N ARG A 196 -6.64 -6.28 -2.97
CA ARG A 196 -5.88 -7.16 -2.08
C ARG A 196 -4.66 -6.45 -1.50
N LEU A 197 -4.09 -5.53 -2.28
CA LEU A 197 -2.93 -4.73 -1.92
C LEU A 197 -3.15 -3.29 -2.34
N LEU A 198 -3.06 -2.38 -1.37
CA LEU A 198 -3.18 -0.94 -1.56
C LEU A 198 -1.85 -0.26 -1.25
N LEU A 199 -1.30 0.46 -2.21
CA LEU A 199 -0.10 1.28 -2.06
C LEU A 199 -0.50 2.74 -1.91
N LEU A 200 -0.24 3.34 -0.76
CA LEU A 200 -0.54 4.72 -0.44
C LEU A 200 0.76 5.53 -0.38
N ASP A 201 0.95 6.41 -1.36
CA ASP A 201 2.16 7.24 -1.53
C ASP A 201 1.86 8.66 -1.07
N GLU A 202 2.24 9.00 0.16
CA GLU A 202 2.01 10.29 0.83
C GLU A 202 0.52 10.74 0.80
N PRO A 203 -0.42 9.88 1.22
CA PRO A 203 -1.84 10.15 1.09
C PRO A 203 -2.31 11.33 1.96
N ALA A 204 -1.63 11.64 3.06
CA ALA A 204 -1.97 12.76 3.94
C ALA A 204 -1.29 14.10 3.54
N SER A 205 -0.47 14.09 2.48
CA SER A 205 0.22 15.31 2.05
C SER A 205 -0.75 16.40 1.61
N GLY A 206 -0.66 17.58 2.23
CA GLY A 206 -1.54 18.73 1.94
C GLY A 206 -2.90 18.68 2.62
N LEU A 207 -3.16 17.71 3.49
CA LEU A 207 -4.33 17.66 4.36
C LEU A 207 -4.06 18.43 5.65
N ASP A 208 -5.12 19.01 6.24
CA ASP A 208 -5.06 19.45 7.62
C ASP A 208 -5.11 18.26 8.59
N GLU A 209 -4.93 18.52 9.90
CA GLU A 209 -4.87 17.46 10.92
C GLU A 209 -6.16 16.64 10.98
N THR A 210 -7.32 17.31 10.90
CA THR A 210 -8.63 16.64 10.95
C THR A 210 -8.88 15.79 9.69
N GLU A 211 -8.49 16.29 8.51
CA GLU A 211 -8.57 15.56 7.25
C GLU A 211 -7.64 14.34 7.27
N ALA A 212 -6.43 14.49 7.80
CA ALA A 212 -5.47 13.40 7.93
C ALA A 212 -5.95 12.32 8.90
N GLU A 213 -6.44 12.68 10.08
CA GLU A 213 -7.06 11.75 11.04
C GLU A 213 -8.21 10.96 10.41
N ARG A 214 -9.08 11.65 9.68
CA ARG A 214 -10.18 11.01 8.96
C ARG A 214 -9.71 10.02 7.91
N LEU A 215 -8.68 10.39 7.12
CA LEU A 215 -8.08 9.48 6.14
C LEU A 215 -7.46 8.26 6.83
N GLY A 216 -6.74 8.45 7.95
CA GLY A 216 -6.16 7.37 8.72
C GLY A 216 -7.22 6.38 9.22
N ALA A 217 -8.33 6.89 9.78
CA ALA A 217 -9.45 6.06 10.21
C ALA A 217 -10.05 5.27 9.02
N LEU A 218 -10.19 5.88 7.84
CA LEU A 218 -10.67 5.19 6.64
C LEU A 218 -9.71 4.08 6.16
N ILE A 219 -8.40 4.29 6.29
CA ILE A 219 -7.40 3.26 5.98
C ILE A 219 -7.55 2.07 6.91
N ASP A 220 -7.70 2.33 8.22
CA ASP A 220 -7.91 1.30 9.23
C ASP A 220 -9.21 0.52 8.98
N ASP A 221 -10.32 1.21 8.70
CA ASP A 221 -11.60 0.59 8.36
C ASP A 221 -11.51 -0.31 7.12
N VAL A 222 -10.84 0.17 6.04
CA VAL A 222 -10.66 -0.63 4.82
C VAL A 222 -9.85 -1.90 5.10
N ARG A 223 -8.75 -1.78 5.86
CA ARG A 223 -7.95 -2.93 6.29
C ARG A 223 -8.80 -3.95 7.06
N ASP A 224 -9.55 -3.48 8.06
CA ASP A 224 -10.27 -4.36 8.99
C ASP A 224 -11.46 -5.06 8.32
N GLU A 225 -12.19 -4.35 7.45
CA GLU A 225 -13.37 -4.89 6.81
C GLU A 225 -13.06 -5.80 5.63
N THR A 226 -12.02 -5.47 4.84
CA THR A 226 -11.73 -6.18 3.60
C THR A 226 -10.58 -7.19 3.72
N GLY A 227 -9.77 -7.09 4.79
CA GLY A 227 -8.52 -7.83 4.90
C GLY A 227 -7.46 -7.37 3.91
N CYS A 228 -7.60 -6.17 3.33
CA CYS A 228 -6.63 -5.59 2.41
C CYS A 228 -5.27 -5.40 3.11
N ALA A 229 -4.18 -5.77 2.44
CA ALA A 229 -2.85 -5.36 2.84
C ALA A 229 -2.60 -3.92 2.37
N VAL A 230 -2.08 -3.05 3.24
CA VAL A 230 -1.80 -1.66 2.91
C VAL A 230 -0.30 -1.40 3.09
N LEU A 231 0.36 -0.86 2.09
CA LEU A 231 1.68 -0.25 2.23
C LEU A 231 1.52 1.27 2.26
N LEU A 232 2.00 1.88 3.33
CA LEU A 232 1.86 3.30 3.60
C LEU A 232 3.24 3.97 3.62
N VAL A 233 3.49 4.87 2.67
CA VAL A 233 4.64 5.78 2.70
C VAL A 233 4.16 7.16 3.09
N GLU A 234 4.77 7.75 4.11
CA GLU A 234 4.49 9.10 4.58
C GLU A 234 5.74 9.76 5.15
N HIS A 235 5.77 11.11 5.08
CA HIS A 235 6.82 11.91 5.73
C HIS A 235 6.50 12.20 7.19
N ASN A 236 5.22 12.25 7.54
CA ASN A 236 4.78 12.40 8.92
C ASN A 236 4.93 11.08 9.65
N ALA A 237 6.04 10.92 10.38
CA ALA A 237 6.30 9.71 11.15
C ALA A 237 5.20 9.44 12.20
N GLY A 238 4.59 10.47 12.78
CA GLY A 238 3.48 10.34 13.72
C GLY A 238 2.29 9.62 13.10
N PHE A 239 1.89 10.03 11.90
CA PHE A 239 0.81 9.39 11.14
C PHE A 239 1.11 7.91 10.84
N VAL A 240 2.35 7.61 10.39
CA VAL A 240 2.75 6.22 10.14
C VAL A 240 2.70 5.38 11.41
N MET A 241 3.27 5.90 12.51
CA MET A 241 3.29 5.16 13.78
C MET A 241 1.89 4.91 14.35
N GLN A 242 0.95 5.82 14.11
CA GLN A 242 -0.42 5.69 14.60
C GLN A 242 -1.23 4.65 13.81
N HIS A 243 -1.04 4.56 12.48
CA HIS A 243 -1.88 3.76 11.60
C HIS A 243 -1.19 2.49 11.07
N SER A 244 0.07 2.21 11.46
CA SER A 244 0.77 1.01 11.01
C SER A 244 0.81 -0.07 12.06
N ASN A 245 0.65 -1.33 11.63
CA ASN A 245 0.84 -2.50 12.48
C ASN A 245 2.34 -2.83 12.61
N ARG A 246 3.11 -2.58 11.55
CA ARG A 246 4.55 -2.82 11.46
C ARG A 246 5.16 -1.73 10.59
N VAL A 247 6.41 -1.38 10.86
CA VAL A 247 7.13 -0.32 10.17
C VAL A 247 8.45 -0.84 9.66
N VAL A 248 8.76 -0.56 8.40
CA VAL A 248 10.06 -0.77 7.76
C VAL A 248 10.72 0.58 7.56
N VAL A 249 11.96 0.69 7.99
CA VAL A 249 12.79 1.88 7.78
C VAL A 249 13.76 1.61 6.66
N LEU A 250 13.67 2.40 5.60
CA LEU A 250 14.63 2.40 4.51
C LEU A 250 15.67 3.49 4.71
N ASP A 251 16.93 3.16 4.47
CA ASP A 251 18.02 4.11 4.39
C ASP A 251 18.99 3.69 3.28
N LEU A 252 19.41 4.67 2.45
CA LEU A 252 20.35 4.47 1.34
C LEU A 252 20.05 3.23 0.48
N GLY A 253 18.76 2.95 0.26
CA GLY A 253 18.30 1.83 -0.57
C GLY A 253 18.31 0.46 0.10
N THR A 254 18.52 0.38 1.41
CA THR A 254 18.52 -0.86 2.20
C THR A 254 17.49 -0.78 3.32
N VAL A 255 17.08 -1.94 3.87
CA VAL A 255 16.29 -1.99 5.09
C VAL A 255 17.22 -1.77 6.28
N LEU A 256 17.03 -0.66 6.98
CA LEU A 256 17.79 -0.31 8.19
C LEU A 256 17.22 -1.00 9.44
N ALA A 257 15.90 -1.02 9.55
CA ALA A 257 15.18 -1.62 10.67
C ALA A 257 13.77 -2.03 10.25
N GLU A 258 13.22 -3.02 10.95
CA GLU A 258 11.84 -3.45 10.84
C GLU A 258 11.34 -3.87 12.22
N GLY A 259 10.09 -3.50 12.58
CA GLY A 259 9.51 -3.82 13.87
C GLY A 259 8.18 -3.12 14.12
N LEU A 260 7.68 -3.25 15.34
CA LEU A 260 6.50 -2.53 15.79
C LEU A 260 6.78 -1.02 15.88
N PRO A 261 5.77 -0.15 15.73
CA PRO A 261 5.95 1.30 15.80
C PRO A 261 6.77 1.76 17.03
N ASP A 262 6.46 1.22 18.21
CA ASP A 262 7.15 1.55 19.47
C ASP A 262 8.63 1.11 19.47
N GLU A 263 8.95 -0.01 18.84
CA GLU A 263 10.32 -0.50 18.72
C GLU A 263 11.14 0.38 17.79
N ILE A 264 10.56 0.78 16.66
CA ILE A 264 11.17 1.67 15.69
C ILE A 264 11.44 3.04 16.28
N GLN A 265 10.52 3.61 17.05
CA GLN A 265 10.72 4.90 17.73
C GLN A 265 11.89 4.88 18.74
N ARG A 266 12.16 3.73 19.36
CA ARG A 266 13.25 3.55 20.34
C ARG A 266 14.57 3.15 19.70
N ASN A 267 14.56 2.78 18.43
CA ASN A 267 15.76 2.29 17.73
C ASN A 267 16.76 3.43 17.51
N GLN A 268 17.97 3.27 18.05
CA GLN A 268 19.01 4.31 17.98
C GLN A 268 19.48 4.53 16.52
N ALA A 269 19.65 3.46 15.75
CA ALA A 269 20.08 3.59 14.35
C ALA A 269 19.06 4.37 13.50
N VAL A 270 17.76 4.18 13.77
CA VAL A 270 16.69 4.95 13.13
C VAL A 270 16.78 6.43 13.50
N ARG A 271 16.97 6.73 14.80
CA ARG A 271 17.12 8.12 15.26
C ARG A 271 18.32 8.80 14.61
N ASP A 272 19.45 8.12 14.53
CA ASP A 272 20.68 8.65 13.95
C ASP A 272 20.52 8.92 12.43
N ALA A 273 19.82 8.06 11.70
CA ALA A 273 19.52 8.25 10.28
C ALA A 273 18.65 9.49 10.02
N TYR A 274 17.68 9.79 10.92
CA TYR A 274 16.83 10.98 10.80
C TYR A 274 17.49 12.26 11.33
N LEU A 275 18.35 12.18 12.34
CA LEU A 275 19.05 13.33 12.92
C LEU A 275 20.25 13.79 12.07
N GLY A 276 20.82 12.89 11.25
CA GLY A 276 21.89 13.21 10.32
C GLY A 276 21.48 14.18 9.20
N GLU A 277 20.20 14.39 8.94
CA GLU A 277 19.68 15.35 7.96
C GLU A 277 19.55 16.79 8.49
N THR A 278 19.72 17.02 9.79
CA THR A 278 19.58 18.36 10.43
C THR A 278 20.90 19.08 10.65
N SER A 279 21.99 18.64 10.01
CA SER A 279 23.33 19.26 10.14
C SER A 279 23.76 19.98 8.88
#